data_d32489cf3f67920562b14d278a8f7953
#
_entry.id   d32489cf3f67920562b14d278a8f7953
#
_cell.length_a   1.000
_cell.length_b   1.000
_cell.length_c   1.000
_cell.angle_alpha   90.00
_cell.angle_beta   90.00
_cell.angle_gamma   90.00
#
_symmetry.space_group_name_H-M   'P 1'
#
loop_
_entity.id
_entity.type
_entity.pdbx_description
1 polymer ?
#
loop_
_entity_poly.entity_id
_entity_poly.type
_entity_poly.pdbx_seq_one_letter_code
_entity_poly.pdbx_strand_id
1 'polypeptide(L)' 'MERFLNRSGNSPISHYQINTDNITVWFKGNPKAYTYPEYLTGSHHLAQLKSNAQRGKGLSAYITKNVRDKFI' A
#
# COMPACT_ATOMS: atom_id res chain seq x y z
N MET A 1 9.81 -7.97 3.87
CA MET A 1 8.87 -6.83 3.93
C MET A 1 9.48 -5.64 4.63
N GLU A 2 9.02 -4.45 4.28
CA GLU A 2 9.54 -3.20 4.83
C GLU A 2 8.58 -2.63 5.86
N ARG A 3 9.12 -2.02 6.89
CA ARG A 3 8.30 -1.30 7.85
C ARG A 3 7.85 0.03 7.26
N PHE A 4 6.55 0.34 7.37
CA PHE A 4 6.02 1.62 6.91
C PHE A 4 6.45 2.73 7.89
N LEU A 5 7.08 3.78 7.38
CA LEU A 5 7.63 4.83 8.23
C LEU A 5 6.58 5.63 9.00
N ASN A 6 5.36 5.75 8.43
CA ASN A 6 4.23 6.41 9.09
C ASN A 6 4.57 7.85 9.50
N ARG A 7 5.02 8.64 8.53
CA ARG A 7 5.46 10.03 8.79
C ARG A 7 4.34 10.92 9.30
N SER A 8 3.07 10.62 8.93
CA SER A 8 1.93 11.38 9.45
C SER A 8 1.58 11.02 10.89
N GLY A 9 2.07 9.89 11.38
CA GLY A 9 1.90 9.46 12.76
C GLY A 9 0.59 8.73 13.07
N ASN A 10 -0.37 8.71 12.15
CA ASN A 10 -1.67 8.10 12.41
C ASN A 10 -2.14 7.14 11.32
N SER A 11 -1.22 6.64 10.51
CA SER A 11 -1.57 5.65 9.48
C SER A 11 -1.84 4.28 10.10
N PRO A 12 -2.85 3.54 9.60
CA PRO A 12 -3.11 2.18 10.06
C PRO A 12 -2.16 1.14 9.45
N ILE A 13 -1.27 1.53 8.56
CA ILE A 13 -0.38 0.59 7.88
C ILE A 13 0.86 0.30 8.72
N SER A 14 1.20 -1.01 8.85
CA SER A 14 2.38 -1.42 9.59
C SER A 14 3.57 -1.70 8.67
N HIS A 15 3.34 -2.46 7.61
CA HIS A 15 4.40 -2.91 6.72
C HIS A 15 3.94 -2.92 5.27
N TYR A 16 4.90 -3.00 4.36
CA TYR A 16 4.62 -3.16 2.93
C TYR A 16 5.73 -3.96 2.28
N GLN A 17 5.46 -4.47 1.08
CA GLN A 17 6.48 -5.11 0.25
C GLN A 17 6.21 -4.76 -1.20
N ILE A 18 7.22 -4.20 -1.87
CA ILE A 18 7.13 -3.82 -3.28
C ILE A 18 7.70 -4.93 -4.13
N ASN A 19 6.92 -5.37 -5.12
CA ASN A 19 7.37 -6.31 -6.15
C ASN A 19 7.22 -5.64 -7.51
N THR A 20 7.70 -6.29 -8.58
CA THR A 20 7.72 -5.68 -9.91
C THR A 20 6.32 -5.22 -10.35
N ASP A 21 5.31 -6.08 -10.19
CA ASP A 21 3.95 -5.83 -10.70
C ASP A 21 2.90 -5.77 -9.62
N ASN A 22 3.30 -5.57 -8.36
CA ASN A 22 2.35 -5.46 -7.27
C ASN A 22 2.98 -4.82 -6.04
N ILE A 23 2.12 -4.47 -5.08
CA ILE A 23 2.55 -4.09 -3.75
C ILE A 23 1.68 -4.82 -2.75
N THR A 24 2.28 -5.34 -1.68
CA THR A 24 1.56 -5.97 -0.59
C THR A 24 1.62 -5.06 0.63
N VAL A 25 0.50 -4.94 1.32
CA VAL A 25 0.35 -4.02 2.47
C VAL A 25 -0.24 -4.79 3.64
N TRP A 26 0.31 -4.56 4.84
CA TRP A 26 -0.20 -5.11 6.10
C TRP A 26 -0.67 -3.97 6.98
N PHE A 27 -1.85 -4.15 7.60
CA PHE A 27 -2.43 -3.16 8.51
C PHE A 27 -2.18 -3.56 9.96
N LYS A 28 -2.05 -2.56 10.83
CA LYS A 28 -1.80 -2.78 12.25
C LYS A 28 -2.92 -3.62 12.87
N GLY A 29 -2.53 -4.63 13.64
CA GLY A 29 -3.48 -5.49 14.33
C GLY A 29 -4.19 -6.49 13.44
N ASN A 30 -3.82 -6.59 12.17
CA ASN A 30 -4.44 -7.50 11.21
C ASN A 30 -3.36 -8.30 10.51
N PRO A 31 -3.33 -9.64 10.64
CA PRO A 31 -2.28 -10.46 10.01
C PRO A 31 -2.48 -10.64 8.50
N LYS A 32 -3.63 -10.25 7.96
CA LYS A 32 -3.91 -10.45 6.54
C LYS A 32 -3.06 -9.54 5.67
N ALA A 33 -2.52 -10.12 4.60
CA ALA A 33 -1.78 -9.37 3.59
C ALA A 33 -2.73 -8.97 2.46
N TYR A 34 -2.67 -7.70 2.06
CA TYR A 34 -3.47 -7.17 0.95
C TYR A 34 -2.55 -6.90 -0.21
N THR A 35 -2.67 -7.67 -1.29
CA THR A 35 -1.81 -7.51 -2.47
C THR A 35 -2.58 -6.77 -3.56
N TYR A 36 -1.98 -5.69 -4.06
CA TYR A 36 -2.57 -4.83 -5.09
C TYR A 36 -1.77 -5.02 -6.38
N PRO A 37 -2.24 -5.91 -7.28
CA PRO A 37 -1.50 -6.17 -8.52
C PRO A 37 -1.83 -5.15 -9.59
N GLU A 38 -0.89 -4.97 -10.53
CA GLU A 38 -1.03 -3.99 -11.60
C GLU A 38 -2.28 -4.23 -12.45
N TYR A 39 -2.62 -5.51 -12.68
CA TYR A 39 -3.78 -5.81 -13.53
C TYR A 39 -5.12 -5.39 -12.91
N LEU A 40 -5.13 -5.11 -11.60
CA LEU A 40 -6.33 -4.59 -10.94
C LEU A 40 -6.27 -3.08 -10.72
N THR A 41 -5.10 -2.56 -10.35
CA THR A 41 -4.97 -1.14 -10.02
C THR A 41 -4.66 -0.27 -11.23
N GLY A 42 -4.01 -0.84 -12.23
CA GLY A 42 -3.43 -0.07 -13.32
C GLY A 42 -2.03 0.43 -12.96
N SER A 43 -1.20 0.65 -13.98
CA SER A 43 0.20 1.02 -13.77
C SER A 43 0.36 2.36 -13.06
N HIS A 44 -0.52 3.33 -13.36
CA HIS A 44 -0.45 4.65 -12.73
C HIS A 44 -0.68 4.57 -11.22
N HIS A 45 -1.74 3.88 -10.81
CA HIS A 45 -2.04 3.75 -9.38
C HIS A 45 -1.00 2.90 -8.66
N LEU A 46 -0.51 1.83 -9.31
CA LEU A 46 0.52 1.02 -8.69
C LEU A 46 1.80 1.83 -8.44
N ALA A 47 2.22 2.63 -9.42
CA ALA A 47 3.40 3.48 -9.25
C ALA A 47 3.22 4.45 -8.09
N GLN A 48 2.02 5.03 -7.96
CA GLN A 48 1.74 5.97 -6.87
C GLN A 48 1.72 5.26 -5.52
N LEU A 49 1.16 4.05 -5.47
CA LEU A 49 1.17 3.26 -4.24
C LEU A 49 2.60 2.98 -3.77
N LYS A 50 3.47 2.58 -4.70
CA LYS A 50 4.87 2.31 -4.39
C LYS A 50 5.57 3.56 -3.87
N SER A 51 5.34 4.70 -4.53
CA SER A 51 5.94 5.97 -4.14
C SER A 51 5.50 6.37 -2.72
N ASN A 52 4.20 6.28 -2.43
CA ASN A 52 3.67 6.64 -1.11
C ASN A 52 4.20 5.70 -0.02
N ALA A 53 4.34 4.41 -0.34
CA ALA A 53 4.91 3.46 0.62
C ALA A 53 6.34 3.82 0.97
N GLN A 54 7.15 4.13 -0.04
CA GLN A 54 8.56 4.47 0.17
C GLN A 54 8.73 5.79 0.91
N ARG A 55 7.84 6.76 0.66
CA ARG A 55 7.85 8.03 1.39
C ARG A 55 7.35 7.87 2.83
N GLY A 56 6.60 6.81 3.12
CA GLY A 56 6.04 6.59 4.45
C GLY A 56 4.89 7.53 4.76
N LYS A 57 4.16 8.01 3.74
CA LYS A 57 3.12 9.01 3.91
C LYS A 57 2.06 8.89 2.82
N GLY A 58 0.79 9.00 3.22
CA GLY A 58 -0.33 9.07 2.27
C GLY A 58 -0.76 7.76 1.65
N LEU A 59 -0.20 6.63 2.07
CA LEU A 59 -0.52 5.34 1.45
C LEU A 59 -1.95 4.89 1.75
N SER A 60 -2.36 4.94 3.01
CA SER A 60 -3.69 4.49 3.42
C SER A 60 -4.79 5.33 2.76
N ALA A 61 -4.63 6.65 2.77
CA ALA A 61 -5.60 7.54 2.15
C ALA A 61 -5.71 7.29 0.64
N TYR A 62 -4.58 7.06 -0.02
CA TYR A 62 -4.57 6.78 -1.45
C TYR A 62 -5.31 5.48 -1.76
N ILE A 63 -5.05 4.43 -0.97
CA ILE A 63 -5.73 3.15 -1.15
C ILE A 63 -7.24 3.34 -1.02
N THR A 64 -7.69 3.97 0.05
CA THR A 64 -9.11 4.16 0.30
C THR A 64 -9.79 4.95 -0.80
N LYS A 65 -9.12 5.99 -1.32
CA LYS A 65 -9.70 6.87 -2.32
C LYS A 65 -9.71 6.26 -3.71
N ASN A 66 -8.70 5.47 -4.07
CA ASN A 66 -8.49 5.09 -5.47
C ASN A 66 -8.58 3.59 -5.76
N VAL A 67 -8.14 2.73 -4.83
CA VAL A 67 -7.99 1.30 -5.12
C VAL A 67 -8.50 0.42 -3.98
N ARG A 68 -9.44 0.92 -3.20
CA ARG A 68 -9.88 0.26 -1.96
C ARG A 68 -10.13 -1.24 -2.10
N ASP A 69 -10.78 -1.68 -3.19
CA ASP A 69 -11.13 -3.08 -3.40
C ASP A 69 -10.39 -3.72 -4.58
N LYS A 70 -9.28 -3.12 -5.01
CA LYS A 70 -8.48 -3.62 -6.14
C LYS A 70 -7.35 -4.53 -5.68
N PHE A 71 -7.63 -5.42 -4.74
CA PHE A 71 -6.64 -6.36 -4.21
C PHE A 71 -7.12 -7.81 -4.38
N ILE A 72 -6.17 -8.73 -4.27
CA ILE A 72 -6.45 -10.17 -4.34
C ILE A 72 -6.31 -10.82 -2.97
#